data_665f76731f1a61fc91e55a9f6529d648
#
_entry.id   665f76731f1a61fc91e55a9f6529d648
#
_cell.length_a   1.000
_cell.length_b   1.000
_cell.length_c   1.000
_cell.angle_alpha   90.00
_cell.angle_beta   90.00
_cell.angle_gamma   90.00
#
_symmetry.space_group_name_H-M   'P 1'
#
loop_
_entity.id
_entity.type
_entity.pdbx_description
1 polymer ?
#
loop_
_entity_poly.entity_id
_entity_poly.type
_entity_poly.pdbx_seq_one_letter_code
_entity_poly.pdbx_strand_id
1 'polypeptide(L)'
;MESLRGSEQDIHAFRGCTWHQEYGSWMLEGTPSLPYGGYTMSLASVEQNMRLRRGRLLSALKQDEIAPTLVTFPLMGVSDFVRPAAPPGGEASQSDFVPDACINPHPRFGTLTGNIRRRRGSKVDIRVPLFKDEKTPEFATEEKPMVHMDCMAFGMGCCCLQVTFQASDIDESRFLYDQLAVLAPIMMALTAATPIVKGRLAATDVRWSLISQSVDDRTPAERGEAPGTPDPRLAGNGVRRQSKSRYDSISTYIHPGSKGYSDIPCEIDEEMESLLLKEGIDETMSRHIAHLFTRDPLVIFEGHVELDDDSTTDHFESIQSTNWQTVRWKPPPMKAHACSPHVGWRTEFRSMEVQLTDFENAAFTAFIVIVTRAILVFNLSLLQPLSKVDENMERAHGTDAAQKAKFWFRKHILPEEADDLIQDICPGQTPVTPEQKSCQFEEMTMSEIMSGKSCYFPGLLPLCYAYLEHIGCDEVSFRRLDTYLKFIKERAEGTLMTPAAWMRNFVRTHPDYKKDSVVSESIAFDLVHACNDIGLGKRDCPEILGEVFIDPITPEGQYETPLYGERMGPEERRGLLNKIIRRAADCDGSFSAPSSAGLRRQSSGEIEKKMSMKSERGPDAPVVMEVITEGYPR
;
A
#
# COMPACT_ATOMS: atom_id res chain seq x y z
N MET A 1 7.03 15.56 -18.18
CA MET A 1 5.66 15.66 -17.66
C MET A 1 4.78 16.60 -18.45
N GLU A 2 5.16 17.86 -18.68
CA GLU A 2 4.36 18.82 -19.48
C GLU A 2 4.07 18.30 -20.88
N SER A 3 5.04 17.71 -21.57
CA SER A 3 4.85 17.06 -22.86
C SER A 3 3.82 15.93 -22.80
N LEU A 4 3.83 15.10 -21.77
CA LEU A 4 2.83 14.04 -21.58
C LEU A 4 1.44 14.60 -21.30
N ARG A 5 1.31 15.64 -20.48
CA ARG A 5 0.03 16.32 -20.22
C ARG A 5 -0.55 16.95 -21.50
N GLY A 6 0.29 17.62 -22.27
CA GLY A 6 -0.11 18.20 -23.56
C GLY A 6 -0.55 17.13 -24.54
N SER A 7 0.19 16.02 -24.66
CA SER A 7 -0.19 14.91 -25.54
C SER A 7 -1.53 14.29 -25.18
N GLU A 8 -1.84 14.14 -23.88
CA GLU A 8 -3.15 13.61 -23.45
C GLU A 8 -4.32 14.53 -23.81
N GLN A 9 -4.09 15.84 -23.89
CA GLN A 9 -5.11 16.82 -24.23
C GLN A 9 -5.30 16.97 -25.75
N ASP A 10 -4.18 17.01 -26.49
CA ASP A 10 -4.17 17.51 -27.86
C ASP A 10 -4.00 16.41 -28.93
N ILE A 11 -3.38 15.29 -28.59
CA ILE A 11 -2.98 14.25 -29.57
C ILE A 11 -3.84 12.99 -29.42
N HIS A 12 -4.17 12.58 -28.21
CA HIS A 12 -4.90 11.33 -27.98
C HIS A 12 -6.42 11.55 -28.03
N ALA A 13 -7.09 10.89 -28.97
CA ALA A 13 -8.55 10.91 -29.09
C ALA A 13 -9.27 10.38 -27.84
N PHE A 14 -8.56 9.57 -27.03
CA PHE A 14 -9.05 9.02 -25.76
C PHE A 14 -8.09 9.37 -24.64
N ARG A 15 -8.59 10.09 -23.62
CA ARG A 15 -7.84 10.39 -22.40
C ARG A 15 -7.82 9.14 -21.52
N GLY A 16 -6.66 8.47 -21.43
CA GLY A 16 -6.49 7.26 -20.64
C GLY A 16 -5.66 7.43 -19.37
N CYS A 17 -4.95 8.55 -19.26
CA CYS A 17 -3.95 8.80 -18.21
C CYS A 17 -4.04 10.21 -17.65
N THR A 18 -3.67 10.35 -16.39
CA THR A 18 -3.34 11.64 -15.76
C THR A 18 -1.92 11.55 -15.22
N TRP A 19 -1.14 12.64 -15.38
CA TRP A 19 0.27 12.70 -15.00
C TRP A 19 0.49 13.72 -13.90
N HIS A 20 1.15 13.31 -12.82
CA HIS A 20 1.38 14.12 -11.64
C HIS A 20 2.87 14.32 -11.39
N GLN A 21 3.18 15.37 -10.66
CA GLN A 21 4.53 15.68 -10.21
C GLN A 21 4.83 14.89 -8.95
N GLU A 22 6.06 14.38 -8.89
CA GLU A 22 6.60 13.71 -7.73
C GLU A 22 7.75 14.49 -7.11
N TYR A 23 8.18 14.06 -5.92
CA TYR A 23 9.26 14.68 -5.16
C TYR A 23 10.57 14.73 -5.93
N GLY A 24 10.98 13.63 -6.53
CA GLY A 24 12.19 13.56 -7.33
C GLY A 24 11.99 14.15 -8.73
N SER A 25 12.92 14.98 -9.18
CA SER A 25 12.88 15.59 -10.52
C SER A 25 12.90 14.54 -11.65
N TRP A 26 13.34 13.32 -11.37
CA TRP A 26 13.37 12.17 -12.28
C TRP A 26 12.11 11.30 -12.20
N MET A 27 11.25 11.54 -11.21
CA MET A 27 10.07 10.71 -10.98
C MET A 27 8.87 11.19 -11.79
N LEU A 28 8.01 10.25 -12.13
CA LEU A 28 6.76 10.53 -12.80
C LEU A 28 5.66 9.63 -12.23
N GLU A 29 4.57 10.24 -11.79
CA GLU A 29 3.38 9.54 -11.38
C GLU A 29 2.37 9.47 -12.52
N GLY A 30 1.79 8.30 -12.73
CA GLY A 30 0.72 8.10 -13.69
C GLY A 30 -0.49 7.44 -13.04
N THR A 31 -1.66 8.08 -13.18
CA THR A 31 -2.94 7.52 -12.76
C THR A 31 -3.85 7.26 -13.96
N PRO A 32 -4.89 6.42 -13.86
CA PRO A 32 -5.95 6.41 -14.85
C PRO A 32 -6.62 7.80 -14.90
N SER A 33 -7.07 8.22 -16.09
CA SER A 33 -7.75 9.53 -16.25
C SER A 33 -9.11 9.59 -15.57
N LEU A 34 -9.74 8.44 -15.39
CA LEU A 34 -10.98 8.24 -14.65
C LEU A 34 -10.79 7.05 -13.72
N PRO A 35 -11.43 7.07 -12.56
CA PRO A 35 -11.42 5.92 -11.66
C PRO A 35 -11.95 4.67 -12.35
N TYR A 36 -11.45 3.50 -11.96
CA TYR A 36 -11.99 2.23 -12.45
C TYR A 36 -13.45 2.06 -11.99
N GLY A 37 -14.28 1.52 -12.86
CA GLY A 37 -15.68 1.28 -12.56
C GLY A 37 -15.90 0.13 -11.57
N GLY A 38 -17.15 -0.03 -11.16
CA GLY A 38 -17.58 -1.06 -10.21
C GLY A 38 -17.86 -2.44 -10.82
N TYR A 39 -17.15 -2.85 -11.87
CA TYR A 39 -17.37 -4.11 -12.57
C TYR A 39 -16.12 -4.98 -12.59
N THR A 40 -16.29 -6.30 -12.67
CA THR A 40 -15.18 -7.25 -12.76
C THR A 40 -14.27 -6.98 -13.94
N MET A 41 -14.83 -6.58 -15.09
CA MET A 41 -14.06 -6.19 -16.26
C MET A 41 -13.22 -4.93 -16.02
N SER A 42 -13.70 -3.98 -15.24
CA SER A 42 -12.91 -2.80 -14.87
C SER A 42 -11.65 -3.21 -14.09
N LEU A 43 -11.79 -4.17 -13.18
CA LEU A 43 -10.68 -4.72 -12.42
C LEU A 43 -9.72 -5.54 -13.31
N ALA A 44 -10.25 -6.35 -14.22
CA ALA A 44 -9.45 -7.10 -15.18
C ALA A 44 -8.69 -6.20 -16.19
N SER A 45 -9.15 -4.95 -16.40
CA SER A 45 -8.54 -3.98 -17.31
C SER A 45 -7.42 -3.12 -16.70
N VAL A 46 -7.14 -3.27 -15.40
CA VAL A 46 -6.11 -2.46 -14.69
C VAL A 46 -4.75 -2.59 -15.37
N GLU A 47 -4.34 -3.81 -15.72
CA GLU A 47 -3.07 -4.05 -16.43
C GLU A 47 -3.02 -3.36 -17.79
N GLN A 48 -4.10 -3.38 -18.55
CA GLN A 48 -4.17 -2.72 -19.85
C GLN A 48 -3.98 -1.20 -19.73
N ASN A 49 -4.56 -0.59 -18.70
CA ASN A 49 -4.36 0.83 -18.43
C ASN A 49 -2.93 1.13 -17.98
N MET A 50 -2.29 0.27 -17.17
CA MET A 50 -0.89 0.41 -16.79
C MET A 50 0.04 0.30 -18.01
N ARG A 51 -0.21 -0.65 -18.90
CA ARG A 51 0.50 -0.79 -20.17
C ARG A 51 0.32 0.42 -21.10
N LEU A 52 -0.89 1.00 -21.13
CA LEU A 52 -1.16 2.23 -21.88
C LEU A 52 -0.32 3.39 -21.33
N ARG A 53 -0.29 3.59 -20.01
CA ARG A 53 0.55 4.61 -19.37
C ARG A 53 2.02 4.40 -19.68
N ARG A 54 2.53 3.18 -19.56
CA ARG A 54 3.90 2.84 -19.93
C ARG A 54 4.19 3.14 -21.40
N GLY A 55 3.33 2.75 -22.33
CA GLY A 55 3.50 3.02 -23.75
C GLY A 55 3.56 4.52 -24.06
N ARG A 56 2.72 5.33 -23.41
CA ARG A 56 2.73 6.79 -23.56
C ARG A 56 3.99 7.42 -22.97
N LEU A 57 4.43 6.94 -21.82
CA LEU A 57 5.70 7.38 -21.22
C LEU A 57 6.87 7.07 -22.16
N LEU A 58 6.97 5.85 -22.65
CA LEU A 58 8.05 5.43 -23.56
C LEU A 58 8.09 6.25 -24.84
N SER A 59 6.93 6.65 -25.37
CA SER A 59 6.87 7.50 -26.58
C SER A 59 7.37 8.94 -26.35
N ALA A 60 7.44 9.39 -25.10
CA ALA A 60 7.93 10.71 -24.72
C ALA A 60 9.42 10.74 -24.34
N LEU A 61 10.06 9.58 -24.19
CA LEU A 61 11.48 9.46 -23.86
C LEU A 61 12.34 9.70 -25.09
N LYS A 62 13.55 10.24 -24.88
CA LYS A 62 14.58 10.30 -25.89
C LYS A 62 15.22 8.92 -26.12
N GLN A 63 16.01 8.78 -27.17
CA GLN A 63 16.62 7.51 -27.56
C GLN A 63 17.57 6.94 -26.50
N ASP A 64 18.20 7.81 -25.71
CA ASP A 64 19.15 7.48 -24.66
C ASP A 64 18.54 7.47 -23.23
N GLU A 65 17.21 7.55 -23.13
CA GLU A 65 16.49 7.55 -21.87
C GLU A 65 15.73 6.24 -21.67
N ILE A 66 15.70 5.75 -20.42
CA ILE A 66 14.86 4.64 -19.98
C ILE A 66 14.07 5.04 -18.74
N ALA A 67 12.92 4.44 -18.54
CA ALA A 67 12.06 4.67 -17.36
C ALA A 67 11.62 3.35 -16.74
N PRO A 68 12.52 2.64 -16.06
CA PRO A 68 12.17 1.40 -15.37
C PRO A 68 11.23 1.68 -14.20
N THR A 69 10.39 0.71 -13.88
CA THR A 69 9.55 0.75 -12.68
C THR A 69 10.34 0.14 -11.53
N LEU A 70 11.07 0.99 -10.80
CA LEU A 70 11.91 0.62 -9.66
C LEU A 70 11.50 1.41 -8.42
N VAL A 71 11.61 0.81 -7.24
CA VAL A 71 11.35 1.52 -5.98
C VAL A 71 12.45 2.55 -5.72
N THR A 72 13.72 2.15 -5.82
CA THR A 72 14.87 3.03 -5.58
C THR A 72 15.83 3.02 -6.77
N PHE A 73 16.47 4.16 -7.03
CA PHE A 73 17.62 4.18 -7.93
C PHE A 73 18.87 3.69 -7.17
N PRO A 74 19.50 2.59 -7.59
CA PRO A 74 20.55 1.93 -6.80
C PRO A 74 21.73 2.82 -6.41
N LEU A 75 22.12 3.76 -7.27
CA LEU A 75 23.28 4.64 -7.07
C LEU A 75 22.93 6.03 -6.55
N MET A 76 21.71 6.29 -6.11
CA MET A 76 21.37 7.60 -5.55
C MET A 76 22.30 7.94 -4.38
N GLY A 77 22.95 9.11 -4.44
CA GLY A 77 23.91 9.58 -3.46
C GLY A 77 25.31 8.94 -3.56
N VAL A 78 25.62 8.29 -4.68
CA VAL A 78 26.94 7.71 -4.95
C VAL A 78 27.57 8.39 -6.17
N SER A 79 28.76 8.98 -6.00
CA SER A 79 29.50 9.64 -7.10
C SER A 79 28.65 10.64 -7.90
N ASP A 80 28.93 10.80 -9.18
CA ASP A 80 28.23 11.71 -10.11
C ASP A 80 26.98 11.04 -10.73
N PHE A 81 26.00 10.67 -9.91
CA PHE A 81 24.79 9.97 -10.37
C PHE A 81 23.76 10.89 -11.09
N VAL A 82 24.00 12.21 -11.13
CA VAL A 82 23.08 13.22 -11.70
C VAL A 82 23.66 13.80 -13.00
N ARG A 83 22.80 14.02 -13.98
CA ARG A 83 23.15 14.71 -15.24
C ARG A 83 22.16 15.85 -15.53
N PRO A 84 22.61 17.10 -15.75
CA PRO A 84 24.01 17.54 -15.64
C PRO A 84 24.57 17.38 -14.23
N ALA A 85 25.89 17.20 -14.11
CA ALA A 85 26.55 17.04 -12.81
C ALA A 85 26.30 18.25 -11.91
N ALA A 86 25.92 18.00 -10.66
CA ALA A 86 25.68 19.02 -9.66
C ALA A 86 26.32 18.60 -8.33
N PRO A 87 26.94 19.54 -7.58
CA PRO A 87 27.52 19.24 -6.29
C PRO A 87 26.41 18.85 -5.28
N PRO A 88 26.69 17.95 -4.33
CA PRO A 88 25.78 17.67 -3.24
C PRO A 88 25.38 18.92 -2.45
N GLY A 89 24.22 18.88 -1.84
CA GLY A 89 23.67 19.97 -1.01
C GLY A 89 22.82 20.95 -1.79
N GLY A 90 22.58 22.07 -1.17
CA GLY A 90 21.75 23.17 -1.60
C GLY A 90 20.96 23.74 -0.42
N GLU A 91 20.11 24.73 -0.68
CA GLU A 91 19.37 25.44 0.38
C GLU A 91 18.35 24.54 1.08
N ALA A 92 17.67 23.70 0.32
CA ALA A 92 16.61 22.83 0.84
C ALA A 92 17.15 21.68 1.68
N SER A 93 17.99 20.83 1.10
CA SER A 93 18.42 19.59 1.74
C SER A 93 19.65 19.73 2.63
N GLN A 94 20.63 20.54 2.22
CA GLN A 94 21.96 20.61 2.82
C GLN A 94 22.63 19.21 2.91
N SER A 95 22.29 18.31 1.99
CA SER A 95 22.79 16.95 1.98
C SER A 95 24.29 16.87 1.63
N ASP A 96 25.00 15.92 2.24
CA ASP A 96 26.39 15.60 1.88
C ASP A 96 26.47 14.67 0.65
N PHE A 97 25.34 14.16 0.16
CA PHE A 97 25.28 13.11 -0.86
C PHE A 97 24.44 13.47 -2.08
N VAL A 98 23.37 14.24 -1.91
CA VAL A 98 22.36 14.49 -2.93
C VAL A 98 22.25 15.99 -3.20
N PRO A 99 22.36 16.45 -4.48
CA PRO A 99 22.14 17.85 -4.82
C PRO A 99 20.66 18.21 -4.80
N ASP A 100 20.33 19.46 -4.47
CA ASP A 100 18.95 19.97 -4.55
C ASP A 100 18.37 19.93 -5.97
N ALA A 101 19.22 19.83 -7.01
CA ALA A 101 18.79 19.58 -8.39
C ALA A 101 18.01 18.28 -8.58
N CYS A 102 18.13 17.33 -7.65
CA CYS A 102 17.32 16.10 -7.61
C CYS A 102 15.89 16.32 -7.11
N ILE A 103 15.62 17.46 -6.45
CA ILE A 103 14.29 17.80 -5.97
C ILE A 103 13.50 18.41 -7.13
N ASN A 104 12.26 18.03 -7.27
CA ASN A 104 11.37 18.63 -8.27
C ASN A 104 11.34 20.17 -8.07
N PRO A 105 11.47 20.97 -9.14
CA PRO A 105 11.57 22.42 -9.05
C PRO A 105 10.29 23.11 -8.56
N HIS A 106 9.18 22.41 -8.42
CA HIS A 106 7.97 22.98 -7.83
C HIS A 106 8.25 23.40 -6.37
N PRO A 107 7.93 24.66 -5.98
CA PRO A 107 8.30 25.24 -4.67
C PRO A 107 7.92 24.38 -3.47
N ARG A 108 6.81 23.65 -3.54
CA ARG A 108 6.33 22.77 -2.47
C ARG A 108 7.41 21.79 -1.98
N PHE A 109 8.15 21.14 -2.88
CA PHE A 109 9.06 20.05 -2.50
C PHE A 109 10.33 20.55 -1.82
N GLY A 110 10.91 21.64 -2.32
CA GLY A 110 12.03 22.31 -1.66
C GLY A 110 11.64 22.88 -0.29
N THR A 111 10.46 23.51 -0.21
CA THR A 111 9.92 24.06 1.05
C THR A 111 9.67 22.94 2.07
N LEU A 112 9.07 21.83 1.65
CA LEU A 112 8.83 20.66 2.48
C LEU A 112 10.14 20.12 3.09
N THR A 113 11.16 19.93 2.25
CA THR A 113 12.49 19.46 2.68
C THR A 113 13.12 20.40 3.69
N GLY A 114 13.11 21.69 3.40
CA GLY A 114 13.66 22.72 4.30
C GLY A 114 12.91 22.83 5.62
N ASN A 115 11.59 22.67 5.61
CA ASN A 115 10.75 22.74 6.81
C ASN A 115 10.93 21.53 7.72
N ILE A 116 11.06 20.32 7.17
CA ILE A 116 11.41 19.13 7.95
C ILE A 116 12.74 19.33 8.66
N ARG A 117 13.78 19.76 7.95
CA ARG A 117 15.10 20.00 8.52
C ARG A 117 15.07 21.11 9.61
N ARG A 118 14.36 22.22 9.35
CA ARG A 118 14.23 23.34 10.31
C ARG A 118 13.49 22.91 11.57
N ARG A 119 12.37 22.19 11.43
CA ARG A 119 11.60 21.70 12.57
C ARG A 119 12.39 20.71 13.39
N ARG A 120 13.05 19.76 12.74
CA ARG A 120 13.91 18.76 13.39
C ARG A 120 15.10 19.38 14.12
N GLY A 121 15.57 20.55 13.68
CA GLY A 121 16.78 21.22 14.17
C GLY A 121 18.09 20.64 13.63
N SER A 122 18.01 19.65 12.73
CA SER A 122 19.14 18.98 12.09
C SER A 122 18.69 18.36 10.75
N LYS A 123 19.68 17.92 9.94
CA LYS A 123 19.37 17.02 8.81
C LYS A 123 18.67 15.75 9.31
N VAL A 124 17.88 15.12 8.48
CA VAL A 124 17.36 13.78 8.77
C VAL A 124 18.53 12.80 8.90
N ASP A 125 18.40 11.82 9.76
CA ASP A 125 19.39 10.78 9.99
C ASP A 125 18.76 9.42 9.66
N ILE A 126 19.01 8.97 8.43
CA ILE A 126 18.43 7.73 7.91
C ILE A 126 19.50 6.65 8.02
N ARG A 127 19.16 5.58 8.75
CA ARG A 127 20.06 4.45 8.99
C ARG A 127 19.37 3.15 8.61
N VAL A 128 19.93 2.45 7.64
CA VAL A 128 19.41 1.17 7.16
C VAL A 128 20.50 0.11 7.40
N PRO A 129 20.15 -1.05 8.00
CA PRO A 129 21.13 -2.11 8.22
C PRO A 129 21.78 -2.57 6.91
N LEU A 130 23.10 -2.69 6.90
CA LEU A 130 23.87 -3.21 5.78
C LEU A 130 23.71 -4.74 5.70
N PHE A 131 23.42 -5.25 4.51
CA PHE A 131 23.48 -6.70 4.27
C PHE A 131 24.93 -7.18 4.38
N LYS A 132 25.19 -8.14 5.28
CA LYS A 132 26.52 -8.74 5.45
C LYS A 132 26.69 -9.90 4.46
N ASP A 133 27.72 -9.81 3.61
CA ASP A 133 28.18 -10.89 2.75
C ASP A 133 29.61 -11.32 3.15
N GLU A 134 30.18 -12.28 2.49
CA GLU A 134 31.44 -12.97 2.88
C GLU A 134 32.64 -12.04 3.13
N LYS A 135 32.73 -10.94 2.36
CA LYS A 135 33.84 -9.97 2.44
C LYS A 135 33.41 -8.57 2.87
N THR A 136 32.21 -8.45 3.42
CA THR A 136 31.74 -7.17 3.97
C THR A 136 32.69 -6.77 5.10
N PRO A 137 33.31 -5.56 5.06
CA PRO A 137 34.26 -5.12 6.09
C PRO A 137 33.59 -5.15 7.48
N GLU A 138 34.32 -5.71 8.47
CA GLU A 138 33.93 -5.55 9.86
C GLU A 138 34.27 -4.11 10.29
N PHE A 139 33.23 -3.31 10.54
CA PHE A 139 33.44 -1.98 11.10
C PHE A 139 33.76 -2.14 12.57
N ALA A 140 34.98 -1.76 12.94
CA ALA A 140 35.60 -2.03 14.24
C ALA A 140 34.88 -1.43 15.47
N THR A 141 33.81 -0.63 15.27
CA THR A 141 33.13 0.11 16.34
C THR A 141 31.61 -0.09 16.38
N GLU A 142 31.01 -0.78 15.40
CA GLU A 142 29.55 -0.95 15.32
C GLU A 142 29.16 -2.44 15.36
N GLU A 143 28.29 -2.82 16.29
CA GLU A 143 27.70 -4.16 16.34
C GLU A 143 26.95 -4.52 15.05
N LYS A 144 26.30 -3.52 14.42
CA LYS A 144 25.59 -3.64 13.16
C LYS A 144 25.96 -2.49 12.23
N PRO A 145 26.68 -2.76 11.12
CA PRO A 145 27.01 -1.73 10.16
C PRO A 145 25.73 -1.20 9.48
N MET A 146 25.65 0.13 9.35
CA MET A 146 24.49 0.82 8.80
C MET A 146 24.87 1.60 7.55
N VAL A 147 23.98 1.66 6.57
CA VAL A 147 24.04 2.61 5.47
C VAL A 147 23.44 3.92 5.94
N HIS A 148 24.25 4.97 6.00
CA HIS A 148 23.82 6.30 6.43
C HIS A 148 23.44 7.18 5.24
N MET A 149 22.30 7.88 5.37
CA MET A 149 21.74 8.83 4.41
C MET A 149 21.18 10.04 5.18
N ASP A 150 21.14 11.22 4.57
CA ASP A 150 20.91 12.49 5.28
C ASP A 150 19.92 13.43 4.61
N CYS A 151 19.15 12.93 3.66
CA CYS A 151 18.24 13.77 2.86
C CYS A 151 16.90 13.09 2.62
N MET A 152 15.85 13.89 2.62
CA MET A 152 14.49 13.46 2.29
C MET A 152 14.40 12.74 0.93
N ALA A 153 15.28 13.07 -0.03
CA ALA A 153 15.30 12.45 -1.35
C ALA A 153 15.51 10.93 -1.31
N PHE A 154 16.22 10.40 -0.33
CA PHE A 154 16.43 8.95 -0.22
C PHE A 154 15.15 8.19 0.08
N GLY A 155 14.20 8.79 0.79
CA GLY A 155 12.92 8.18 1.09
C GLY A 155 11.82 8.61 0.11
N MET A 156 11.59 9.91 -0.04
CA MET A 156 10.56 10.40 -0.96
C MET A 156 10.93 10.22 -2.44
N GLY A 157 12.14 9.82 -2.75
CA GLY A 157 12.57 9.33 -4.05
C GLY A 157 12.22 7.86 -4.31
N CYS A 158 11.55 7.18 -3.39
CA CYS A 158 11.06 5.82 -3.57
C CYS A 158 9.72 5.80 -4.29
N CYS A 159 9.59 4.97 -5.31
CA CYS A 159 8.32 4.71 -5.99
C CYS A 159 7.49 3.68 -5.22
N CYS A 160 6.17 3.75 -5.35
CA CYS A 160 5.25 2.83 -4.69
C CYS A 160 4.02 2.52 -5.56
N LEU A 161 3.24 1.54 -5.12
CA LEU A 161 1.92 1.22 -5.65
C LEU A 161 0.87 1.55 -4.59
N GLN A 162 -0.06 2.45 -4.93
CA GLN A 162 -1.16 2.82 -4.04
C GLN A 162 -2.51 2.53 -4.66
N VAL A 163 -3.48 2.19 -3.80
CA VAL A 163 -4.86 1.93 -4.21
C VAL A 163 -5.80 2.72 -3.33
N THR A 164 -6.60 3.58 -3.94
CA THR A 164 -7.65 4.35 -3.23
C THR A 164 -9.01 3.72 -3.49
N PHE A 165 -9.73 3.44 -2.41
CA PHE A 165 -11.08 2.89 -2.44
C PHE A 165 -12.07 4.00 -2.11
N GLN A 166 -13.13 4.13 -2.89
CA GLN A 166 -14.29 4.91 -2.50
C GLN A 166 -15.31 3.99 -1.83
N ALA A 167 -15.73 4.36 -0.64
CA ALA A 167 -16.77 3.64 0.12
C ALA A 167 -18.18 4.19 -0.19
N SER A 168 -19.20 3.41 0.13
CA SER A 168 -20.61 3.80 0.00
C SER A 168 -20.97 4.93 0.96
N ASP A 169 -20.40 4.90 2.16
CA ASP A 169 -20.67 5.85 3.24
C ASP A 169 -19.44 5.99 4.16
N ILE A 170 -19.59 6.82 5.19
CA ILE A 170 -18.54 7.07 6.16
C ILE A 170 -18.19 5.82 6.99
N ASP A 171 -19.19 5.03 7.38
CA ASP A 171 -18.98 3.86 8.24
C ASP A 171 -18.24 2.76 7.49
N GLU A 172 -18.59 2.49 6.23
CA GLU A 172 -17.85 1.57 5.36
C GLU A 172 -16.40 2.04 5.17
N SER A 173 -16.17 3.34 4.97
CA SER A 173 -14.82 3.87 4.77
C SER A 173 -13.93 3.69 6.02
N ARG A 174 -14.50 3.90 7.20
CA ARG A 174 -13.83 3.72 8.49
C ARG A 174 -13.54 2.25 8.76
N PHE A 175 -14.52 1.40 8.51
CA PHE A 175 -14.35 -0.05 8.63
C PHE A 175 -13.22 -0.54 7.72
N LEU A 176 -13.21 -0.11 6.45
CA LEU A 176 -12.14 -0.46 5.49
C LEU A 176 -10.78 0.04 5.92
N TYR A 177 -10.69 1.26 6.44
CA TYR A 177 -9.42 1.79 6.95
C TYR A 177 -8.81 0.85 7.99
N ASP A 178 -9.61 0.38 8.94
CA ASP A 178 -9.14 -0.49 10.02
C ASP A 178 -8.73 -1.89 9.50
N GLN A 179 -9.52 -2.48 8.59
CA GLN A 179 -9.20 -3.78 8.02
C GLN A 179 -7.93 -3.74 7.15
N LEU A 180 -7.77 -2.69 6.35
CA LEU A 180 -6.61 -2.49 5.49
C LEU A 180 -5.32 -2.27 6.28
N ALA A 181 -5.40 -1.64 7.46
CA ALA A 181 -4.23 -1.45 8.31
C ALA A 181 -3.58 -2.79 8.73
N VAL A 182 -4.39 -3.82 8.96
CA VAL A 182 -3.92 -5.18 9.26
C VAL A 182 -3.22 -5.82 8.06
N LEU A 183 -3.67 -5.54 6.85
CA LEU A 183 -3.09 -6.06 5.61
C LEU A 183 -1.82 -5.32 5.18
N ALA A 184 -1.55 -4.14 5.73
CA ALA A 184 -0.42 -3.30 5.31
C ALA A 184 0.94 -4.01 5.42
N PRO A 185 1.34 -4.64 6.55
CA PRO A 185 2.61 -5.37 6.64
C PRO A 185 2.66 -6.62 5.75
N ILE A 186 1.54 -7.29 5.54
CA ILE A 186 1.43 -8.49 4.72
C ILE A 186 1.70 -8.14 3.25
N MET A 187 1.02 -7.11 2.74
CA MET A 187 1.20 -6.65 1.37
C MET A 187 2.58 -6.04 1.16
N MET A 188 3.14 -5.35 2.16
CA MET A 188 4.50 -4.82 2.11
C MET A 188 5.53 -5.95 1.94
N ALA A 189 5.43 -7.03 2.70
CA ALA A 189 6.34 -8.17 2.60
C ALA A 189 6.21 -8.89 1.25
N LEU A 190 4.99 -9.09 0.73
CA LEU A 190 4.74 -9.74 -0.56
C LEU A 190 5.24 -8.95 -1.77
N THR A 191 5.23 -7.62 -1.66
CA THR A 191 5.65 -6.71 -2.73
C THR A 191 7.09 -6.24 -2.60
N ALA A 192 7.86 -6.73 -1.62
CA ALA A 192 9.21 -6.29 -1.30
C ALA A 192 10.12 -6.11 -2.54
N ALA A 193 10.66 -4.89 -2.73
CA ALA A 193 11.42 -4.50 -3.93
C ALA A 193 12.55 -3.48 -3.65
N THR A 194 13.05 -3.36 -2.40
CA THR A 194 14.04 -2.35 -1.99
C THR A 194 15.30 -2.96 -1.34
N PRO A 195 16.04 -3.84 -2.03
CA PRO A 195 17.21 -4.48 -1.46
C PRO A 195 18.49 -3.65 -1.56
N ILE A 196 18.46 -2.52 -2.27
CA ILE A 196 19.65 -1.70 -2.58
C ILE A 196 19.36 -0.24 -2.26
N VAL A 197 20.24 0.37 -1.45
CA VAL A 197 20.20 1.80 -1.14
C VAL A 197 21.61 2.36 -1.16
N LYS A 198 21.81 3.51 -1.76
CA LYS A 198 23.07 4.25 -1.81
C LYS A 198 24.27 3.35 -2.19
N GLY A 199 24.12 2.58 -3.27
CA GLY A 199 25.17 1.69 -3.80
C GLY A 199 25.54 0.54 -2.88
N ARG A 200 24.66 0.11 -1.99
CA ARG A 200 24.87 -0.97 -1.03
C ARG A 200 23.71 -1.92 -0.98
N LEU A 201 23.99 -3.21 -0.81
CA LEU A 201 22.99 -4.17 -0.41
C LEU A 201 22.54 -3.87 1.03
N ALA A 202 21.23 -3.74 1.22
CA ALA A 202 20.61 -3.52 2.53
C ALA A 202 20.13 -4.83 3.14
N ALA A 203 20.13 -4.90 4.48
CA ALA A 203 19.49 -6.00 5.22
C ALA A 203 17.99 -5.74 5.46
N THR A 204 17.37 -5.03 4.53
CA THR A 204 15.93 -4.85 4.42
C THR A 204 15.50 -5.06 2.99
N ASP A 205 14.25 -5.45 2.77
CA ASP A 205 13.68 -5.66 1.45
C ASP A 205 12.62 -4.63 1.08
N VAL A 206 12.29 -3.72 2.01
CA VAL A 206 11.20 -2.76 1.84
C VAL A 206 11.61 -1.34 2.18
N ARG A 207 10.95 -0.37 1.56
CA ARG A 207 11.27 1.08 1.66
C ARG A 207 10.74 1.76 2.93
N TRP A 208 9.82 1.14 3.66
CA TRP A 208 8.97 1.83 4.64
C TRP A 208 9.78 2.57 5.71
N SER A 209 10.73 1.89 6.37
CA SER A 209 11.61 2.51 7.37
C SER A 209 12.50 3.60 6.76
N LEU A 210 12.95 3.44 5.52
CA LEU A 210 13.73 4.44 4.79
C LEU A 210 12.94 5.74 4.62
N ILE A 211 11.68 5.65 4.19
CA ILE A 211 10.81 6.82 4.02
C ILE A 211 10.45 7.42 5.37
N SER A 212 10.06 6.60 6.34
CA SER A 212 9.70 7.05 7.68
C SER A 212 10.78 7.94 8.29
N GLN A 213 12.04 7.52 8.22
CA GLN A 213 13.18 8.29 8.70
C GLN A 213 13.47 9.53 7.85
N SER A 214 13.20 9.48 6.55
CA SER A 214 13.51 10.57 5.61
C SER A 214 12.62 11.82 5.79
N VAL A 215 11.46 11.66 6.37
CA VAL A 215 10.49 12.73 6.66
C VAL A 215 10.25 12.94 8.16
N ASP A 216 11.11 12.38 8.99
CA ASP A 216 11.02 12.51 10.45
C ASP A 216 11.43 13.90 10.91
N ASP A 217 10.43 14.75 11.06
CA ASP A 217 10.54 16.14 11.47
C ASP A 217 10.48 16.34 12.99
N ARG A 218 10.36 15.25 13.77
CA ARG A 218 10.30 15.32 15.23
C ARG A 218 11.54 16.01 15.80
N THR A 219 11.32 16.91 16.76
CA THR A 219 12.40 17.53 17.55
C THR A 219 13.11 16.49 18.41
N PRO A 220 14.32 16.73 18.93
CA PRO A 220 14.99 15.82 19.85
C PRO A 220 14.15 15.48 21.09
N ALA A 221 13.38 16.45 21.57
CA ALA A 221 12.50 16.26 22.73
C ALA A 221 11.31 15.35 22.40
N GLU A 222 10.66 15.55 21.24
CA GLU A 222 9.57 14.67 20.78
C GLU A 222 10.06 13.23 20.53
N ARG A 223 11.32 13.04 20.15
CA ARG A 223 11.96 11.71 20.05
C ARG A 223 12.37 11.12 21.40
N GLY A 224 12.34 11.92 22.48
CA GLY A 224 12.78 11.51 23.82
C GLY A 224 14.30 11.51 24.01
N GLU A 225 15.05 12.16 23.12
CA GLU A 225 16.52 12.26 23.17
C GLU A 225 17.00 13.40 24.10
N ALA A 226 16.17 14.43 24.33
CA ALA A 226 16.46 15.56 25.20
C ALA A 226 15.33 15.74 26.22
N PRO A 227 15.44 15.14 27.41
CA PRO A 227 14.44 15.30 28.46
C PRO A 227 14.33 16.79 28.89
N GLY A 228 13.12 17.33 28.91
CA GLY A 228 12.84 18.62 29.50
C GLY A 228 13.09 19.86 28.63
N THR A 229 13.32 19.72 27.32
CA THR A 229 13.34 20.88 26.43
C THR A 229 11.89 21.27 26.12
N PRO A 230 11.41 22.45 26.61
CA PRO A 230 10.05 22.89 26.32
C PRO A 230 9.87 23.13 24.82
N ASP A 231 8.78 22.64 24.23
CA ASP A 231 8.33 23.11 22.93
C ASP A 231 7.70 24.51 23.14
N PRO A 232 8.28 25.58 22.56
CA PRO A 232 7.76 26.93 22.76
C PRO A 232 6.34 27.14 22.22
N ARG A 233 5.83 26.20 21.43
CA ARG A 233 4.46 26.21 20.88
C ARG A 233 3.43 25.59 21.82
N LEU A 234 3.88 24.85 22.84
CA LEU A 234 3.04 24.20 23.84
C LEU A 234 3.07 25.02 25.14
N ALA A 235 2.56 26.26 25.11
CA ALA A 235 2.48 27.12 26.29
C ALA A 235 1.65 26.45 27.38
N GLY A 236 2.31 25.75 28.31
CA GLY A 236 1.70 25.24 29.54
C GLY A 236 1.98 23.80 29.93
N ASN A 237 2.18 22.85 29.02
CA ASN A 237 2.10 21.43 29.32
C ASN A 237 3.31 20.56 28.92
N GLY A 238 4.50 21.07 28.85
CA GLY A 238 5.68 20.23 28.59
C GLY A 238 5.74 19.64 27.17
N VAL A 239 6.87 19.01 26.85
CA VAL A 239 7.10 18.39 25.54
C VAL A 239 6.27 17.11 25.41
N ARG A 240 5.42 17.05 24.39
CA ARG A 240 4.73 15.80 24.01
C ARG A 240 5.71 14.88 23.26
N ARG A 241 5.96 13.71 23.78
CA ARG A 241 6.73 12.69 23.08
C ARG A 241 5.88 12.12 21.95
N GLN A 242 6.44 12.10 20.74
CA GLN A 242 5.82 11.50 19.55
C GLN A 242 6.48 10.15 19.29
N SER A 243 5.73 9.06 19.45
CA SER A 243 6.26 7.70 19.27
C SER A 243 6.63 7.38 17.83
N LYS A 244 5.85 7.87 16.86
CA LYS A 244 6.00 7.61 15.43
C LYS A 244 6.39 8.86 14.65
N SER A 245 7.07 8.67 13.53
CA SER A 245 7.24 9.69 12.48
C SER A 245 5.87 10.03 11.86
N ARG A 246 5.78 11.12 11.10
CA ARG A 246 4.56 11.43 10.32
C ARG A 246 4.33 10.47 9.13
N TYR A 247 5.31 9.66 8.78
CA TYR A 247 5.22 8.57 7.82
C TYR A 247 5.45 7.26 8.57
N ASP A 248 4.38 6.57 8.93
CA ASP A 248 4.48 5.32 9.70
C ASP A 248 3.19 4.49 9.58
N SER A 249 3.10 3.38 10.32
CA SER A 249 1.85 2.66 10.52
C SER A 249 0.82 3.56 11.22
N ILE A 250 -0.46 3.19 11.15
CA ILE A 250 -1.52 3.95 11.82
C ILE A 250 -1.30 3.99 13.33
N SER A 251 -1.77 5.04 13.99
CA SER A 251 -1.64 5.23 15.44
C SER A 251 -2.93 4.89 16.21
N THR A 252 -4.07 4.85 15.51
CA THR A 252 -5.37 4.46 16.09
C THR A 252 -6.28 3.92 15.00
N TYR A 253 -7.14 2.98 15.36
CA TYR A 253 -8.30 2.60 14.55
C TYR A 253 -9.37 3.70 14.61
N ILE A 254 -10.18 3.80 13.57
CA ILE A 254 -11.18 4.87 13.41
C ILE A 254 -12.63 4.39 13.40
N HIS A 255 -12.87 3.09 13.22
CA HIS A 255 -14.23 2.55 13.30
C HIS A 255 -14.63 2.30 14.77
N PRO A 256 -15.84 2.68 15.22
CA PRO A 256 -16.25 2.55 16.62
C PRO A 256 -16.11 1.13 17.18
N GLY A 257 -16.38 0.11 16.36
CA GLY A 257 -16.23 -1.31 16.73
C GLY A 257 -14.79 -1.78 16.95
N SER A 258 -13.80 -0.97 16.58
CA SER A 258 -12.37 -1.33 16.67
C SER A 258 -11.65 -0.73 17.88
N LYS A 259 -12.34 0.08 18.69
CA LYS A 259 -11.75 0.83 19.81
C LYS A 259 -10.88 -0.03 20.73
N GLY A 260 -11.31 -1.24 21.04
CA GLY A 260 -10.59 -2.16 21.95
C GLY A 260 -9.27 -2.71 21.42
N TYR A 261 -8.94 -2.45 20.14
CA TYR A 261 -7.71 -2.91 19.51
C TYR A 261 -6.64 -1.81 19.36
N SER A 262 -6.94 -0.57 19.72
CA SER A 262 -5.99 0.55 19.74
C SER A 262 -5.20 0.53 21.06
N ASP A 263 -4.25 -0.41 21.19
CA ASP A 263 -3.52 -0.73 22.42
C ASP A 263 -2.13 -0.08 22.52
N ILE A 264 -1.79 0.79 21.57
CA ILE A 264 -0.53 1.56 21.58
C ILE A 264 -0.77 3.00 22.04
N PRO A 265 0.26 3.67 22.58
CA PRO A 265 0.16 5.10 22.89
C PRO A 265 -0.15 5.91 21.61
N CYS A 266 -1.10 6.83 21.73
CA CYS A 266 -1.48 7.74 20.66
C CYS A 266 -1.57 9.14 21.25
N GLU A 267 -0.61 9.97 20.88
CA GLU A 267 -0.57 11.37 21.28
C GLU A 267 -1.71 12.11 20.55
N ILE A 268 -2.42 12.95 21.30
CA ILE A 268 -3.58 13.71 20.79
C ILE A 268 -3.49 15.17 21.21
N ASP A 269 -4.14 16.03 20.46
CA ASP A 269 -4.47 17.39 20.88
C ASP A 269 -5.78 17.34 21.69
N GLU A 270 -5.68 17.54 23.02
CA GLU A 270 -6.83 17.40 23.92
C GLU A 270 -7.88 18.51 23.72
N GLU A 271 -7.48 19.70 23.31
CA GLU A 271 -8.41 20.79 22.99
C GLU A 271 -9.21 20.46 21.74
N MET A 272 -8.53 19.96 20.73
CA MET A 272 -9.18 19.51 19.49
C MET A 272 -10.10 18.32 19.73
N GLU A 273 -9.68 17.30 20.48
CA GLU A 273 -10.55 16.16 20.84
C GLU A 273 -11.81 16.64 21.55
N SER A 274 -11.66 17.53 22.56
CA SER A 274 -12.78 18.07 23.33
C SER A 274 -13.74 18.87 22.46
N LEU A 275 -13.22 19.66 21.50
CA LEU A 275 -14.04 20.42 20.56
C LEU A 275 -14.84 19.47 19.66
N LEU A 276 -14.21 18.47 19.05
CA LEU A 276 -14.85 17.52 18.16
C LEU A 276 -15.95 16.71 18.86
N LEU A 277 -15.69 16.25 20.08
CA LEU A 277 -16.68 15.55 20.91
C LEU A 277 -17.89 16.45 21.23
N LYS A 278 -17.65 17.73 21.55
CA LYS A 278 -18.71 18.71 21.81
C LYS A 278 -19.60 18.94 20.60
N GLU A 279 -18.99 18.96 19.40
CA GLU A 279 -19.71 19.11 18.12
C GLU A 279 -20.36 17.80 17.63
N GLY A 280 -20.30 16.71 18.42
CA GLY A 280 -21.02 15.46 18.17
C GLY A 280 -20.26 14.46 17.30
N ILE A 281 -18.96 14.66 17.07
CA ILE A 281 -18.11 13.65 16.45
C ILE A 281 -17.83 12.54 17.49
N ASP A 282 -17.92 11.29 17.09
CA ASP A 282 -17.66 10.17 17.99
C ASP A 282 -16.20 10.08 18.44
N GLU A 283 -15.96 9.37 19.54
CA GLU A 283 -14.68 9.32 20.23
C GLU A 283 -13.54 8.81 19.34
N THR A 284 -13.75 7.74 18.55
CA THR A 284 -12.68 7.16 17.73
C THR A 284 -12.24 8.11 16.60
N MET A 285 -13.18 8.79 15.97
CA MET A 285 -12.89 9.78 14.94
C MET A 285 -12.31 11.06 15.56
N SER A 286 -12.86 11.54 16.67
CA SER A 286 -12.30 12.70 17.39
C SER A 286 -10.85 12.48 17.79
N ARG A 287 -10.53 11.29 18.30
CA ARG A 287 -9.17 10.89 18.66
C ARG A 287 -8.24 10.85 17.44
N HIS A 288 -8.70 10.30 16.31
CA HIS A 288 -7.90 10.26 15.07
C HIS A 288 -7.57 11.65 14.56
N ILE A 289 -8.57 12.54 14.46
CA ILE A 289 -8.36 13.91 14.00
C ILE A 289 -7.46 14.66 14.97
N ALA A 290 -7.72 14.57 16.28
CA ALA A 290 -6.89 15.18 17.31
C ALA A 290 -5.43 14.69 17.29
N HIS A 291 -5.20 13.43 16.88
CA HIS A 291 -3.85 12.93 16.64
C HIS A 291 -3.18 13.61 15.44
N LEU A 292 -3.90 13.78 14.32
CA LEU A 292 -3.34 14.50 13.16
C LEU A 292 -2.96 15.94 13.52
N PHE A 293 -3.74 16.61 14.35
CA PHE A 293 -3.51 18.00 14.81
C PHE A 293 -2.35 18.15 15.79
N THR A 294 -1.76 17.06 16.31
CA THR A 294 -0.49 17.14 17.05
C THR A 294 0.68 17.59 16.19
N ARG A 295 0.52 17.59 14.88
CA ARG A 295 1.57 17.92 13.91
C ARG A 295 1.22 19.15 13.11
N ASP A 296 2.24 19.97 12.82
CA ASP A 296 2.09 21.13 11.95
C ASP A 296 1.92 20.71 10.48
N PRO A 297 1.17 21.45 9.67
CA PRO A 297 1.29 21.36 8.23
C PRO A 297 2.71 21.79 7.83
N LEU A 298 3.37 20.99 6.99
CA LEU A 298 4.76 21.29 6.60
C LEU A 298 4.84 22.33 5.49
N VAL A 299 3.76 22.53 4.75
CA VAL A 299 3.68 23.51 3.66
C VAL A 299 2.32 24.18 3.69
N ILE A 300 2.32 25.49 3.69
CA ILE A 300 1.14 26.34 3.48
C ILE A 300 1.49 27.30 2.36
N PHE A 301 0.59 27.48 1.39
CA PHE A 301 0.80 28.42 0.30
C PHE A 301 0.54 29.86 0.74
N GLU A 302 1.20 30.80 0.09
CA GLU A 302 0.96 32.23 0.31
C GLU A 302 -0.52 32.56 0.04
N GLY A 303 -1.15 33.31 0.95
CA GLY A 303 -2.58 33.59 0.90
C GLY A 303 -3.50 32.53 1.49
N HIS A 304 -2.97 31.40 1.95
CA HIS A 304 -3.73 30.31 2.58
C HIS A 304 -3.49 30.20 4.09
N VAL A 305 -2.88 31.20 4.72
CA VAL A 305 -2.65 31.26 6.18
C VAL A 305 -3.89 31.78 6.90
N GLU A 306 -4.53 32.79 6.34
CA GLU A 306 -5.74 33.44 6.87
C GLU A 306 -6.93 33.02 5.98
N LEU A 307 -7.56 31.90 6.29
CA LEU A 307 -8.73 31.37 5.58
C LEU A 307 -9.94 31.32 6.50
N ASP A 308 -11.11 31.39 5.89
CA ASP A 308 -12.39 31.17 6.58
C ASP A 308 -12.68 29.64 6.58
N ASP A 309 -12.44 29.00 7.71
CA ASP A 309 -12.63 27.55 7.88
C ASP A 309 -14.10 27.09 7.75
N ASP A 310 -15.07 28.02 7.81
CA ASP A 310 -16.47 27.71 7.52
C ASP A 310 -16.73 27.54 6.01
N SER A 311 -15.85 28.08 5.17
CA SER A 311 -15.98 28.08 3.71
C SER A 311 -14.97 27.16 2.98
N THR A 312 -13.93 26.69 3.66
CA THR A 312 -12.87 25.84 3.07
C THR A 312 -12.34 24.78 4.05
N THR A 313 -11.84 23.68 3.51
CA THR A 313 -11.18 22.61 4.26
C THR A 313 -9.67 22.62 4.13
N ASP A 314 -9.09 23.68 3.55
CA ASP A 314 -7.67 23.74 3.19
C ASP A 314 -6.72 23.56 4.37
N HIS A 315 -7.04 24.08 5.55
CA HIS A 315 -6.21 23.89 6.76
C HIS A 315 -6.18 22.42 7.18
N PHE A 316 -7.34 21.76 7.23
CA PHE A 316 -7.43 20.33 7.52
C PHE A 316 -6.69 19.50 6.46
N GLU A 317 -6.91 19.78 5.18
CA GLU A 317 -6.24 19.05 4.09
C GLU A 317 -4.72 19.26 4.11
N SER A 318 -4.24 20.44 4.47
CA SER A 318 -2.82 20.72 4.60
C SER A 318 -2.17 19.89 5.71
N ILE A 319 -2.84 19.71 6.86
CA ILE A 319 -2.38 18.82 7.93
C ILE A 319 -2.45 17.36 7.49
N GLN A 320 -3.60 16.92 6.99
CA GLN A 320 -3.81 15.53 6.58
C GLN A 320 -2.86 15.11 5.45
N SER A 321 -2.63 15.96 4.46
CA SER A 321 -1.77 15.68 3.30
C SER A 321 -0.29 15.53 3.65
N THR A 322 0.13 15.93 4.84
CA THR A 322 1.50 15.81 5.35
C THR A 322 1.63 14.79 6.47
N ASN A 323 0.61 13.95 6.68
CA ASN A 323 0.62 12.75 7.54
C ASN A 323 0.42 11.51 6.65
N TRP A 324 1.46 10.71 6.53
CA TRP A 324 1.54 9.58 5.58
C TRP A 324 1.52 8.24 6.31
N GLN A 325 0.35 7.81 6.74
CA GLN A 325 0.18 6.52 7.40
C GLN A 325 0.03 5.38 6.37
N THR A 326 0.18 4.13 6.80
CA THR A 326 -0.01 2.93 5.95
C THR A 326 -1.35 2.91 5.26
N VAL A 327 -2.36 3.45 5.92
CA VAL A 327 -3.69 3.69 5.37
C VAL A 327 -4.07 5.14 5.69
N ARG A 328 -4.59 5.85 4.71
CA ARG A 328 -5.04 7.25 4.89
C ARG A 328 -6.53 7.36 4.61
N TRP A 329 -7.26 7.91 5.56
CA TRP A 329 -8.68 8.20 5.41
C TRP A 329 -8.87 9.58 4.80
N LYS A 330 -9.65 9.66 3.73
CA LYS A 330 -9.86 10.88 2.95
C LYS A 330 -11.36 11.22 2.94
N PRO A 331 -11.79 12.30 3.60
CA PRO A 331 -13.17 12.77 3.50
C PRO A 331 -13.48 13.26 2.07
N PRO A 332 -14.77 13.40 1.73
CA PRO A 332 -15.18 14.02 0.48
C PRO A 332 -14.60 15.44 0.34
N PRO A 333 -13.97 15.78 -0.79
CA PRO A 333 -13.50 17.14 -1.00
C PRO A 333 -14.68 18.09 -1.18
N MET A 334 -14.50 19.36 -0.86
CA MET A 334 -15.47 20.38 -1.20
C MET A 334 -15.67 20.41 -2.72
N LYS A 335 -16.94 20.51 -3.15
CA LYS A 335 -17.25 20.61 -4.58
C LYS A 335 -16.83 21.98 -5.11
N ALA A 336 -15.89 22.01 -6.03
CA ALA A 336 -15.49 23.24 -6.71
C ALA A 336 -16.68 23.90 -7.49
N HIS A 337 -17.57 23.07 -8.06
CA HIS A 337 -18.77 23.51 -8.80
C HIS A 337 -19.92 22.49 -8.62
N ALA A 338 -21.15 22.95 -8.78
CA ALA A 338 -22.34 22.10 -8.70
C ALA A 338 -22.30 20.88 -9.67
N CYS A 339 -21.62 21.03 -10.80
CA CYS A 339 -21.45 19.97 -11.81
C CYS A 339 -20.22 19.10 -11.61
N SER A 340 -19.42 19.33 -10.56
CA SER A 340 -18.25 18.49 -10.27
C SER A 340 -18.69 17.07 -9.94
N PRO A 341 -17.96 16.04 -10.40
CA PRO A 341 -18.24 14.66 -10.03
C PRO A 341 -18.35 14.49 -8.51
N HIS A 342 -19.24 13.64 -8.06
CA HIS A 342 -19.31 13.32 -6.65
C HIS A 342 -18.15 12.42 -6.28
N VAL A 343 -17.25 12.90 -5.43
CA VAL A 343 -16.19 12.11 -4.81
C VAL A 343 -16.58 11.86 -3.36
N GLY A 344 -16.77 10.59 -3.01
CA GLY A 344 -17.22 10.18 -1.68
C GLY A 344 -16.11 10.02 -0.66
N TRP A 345 -16.43 9.30 0.41
CA TRP A 345 -15.48 8.88 1.44
C TRP A 345 -14.47 7.90 0.85
N ARG A 346 -13.19 8.09 1.14
CA ARG A 346 -12.12 7.29 0.51
C ARG A 346 -11.14 6.78 1.55
N THR A 347 -10.57 5.63 1.24
CA THR A 347 -9.51 5.00 2.03
C THR A 347 -8.38 4.64 1.09
N GLU A 348 -7.19 5.18 1.33
CA GLU A 348 -6.01 4.99 0.49
C GLU A 348 -5.04 4.01 1.14
N PHE A 349 -4.77 2.91 0.46
CA PHE A 349 -3.84 1.87 0.88
C PHE A 349 -2.44 2.12 0.28
N ARG A 350 -1.40 2.22 1.13
CA ARG A 350 -0.13 2.86 0.77
C ARG A 350 1.13 1.99 0.93
N SER A 351 1.01 0.80 1.51
CA SER A 351 2.18 0.00 1.92
C SER A 351 2.86 -0.77 0.80
N MET A 352 2.20 -0.99 -0.34
CA MET A 352 2.73 -1.81 -1.42
C MET A 352 3.92 -1.13 -2.12
N GLU A 353 4.94 -1.90 -2.43
CA GLU A 353 6.04 -1.47 -3.29
C GLU A 353 5.67 -1.65 -4.76
N VAL A 354 6.09 -0.72 -5.61
CA VAL A 354 5.90 -0.88 -7.05
C VAL A 354 6.70 -2.08 -7.56
N GLN A 355 6.11 -2.85 -8.46
CA GLN A 355 6.70 -4.03 -9.05
C GLN A 355 7.29 -3.72 -10.43
N LEU A 356 8.15 -4.61 -10.94
CA LEU A 356 8.86 -4.40 -12.21
C LEU A 356 7.91 -4.37 -13.42
N THR A 357 6.83 -5.15 -13.38
CA THR A 357 5.93 -5.33 -14.52
C THR A 357 4.53 -4.79 -14.25
N ASP A 358 3.83 -4.42 -15.31
CA ASP A 358 2.43 -3.98 -15.25
C ASP A 358 1.51 -5.13 -14.80
N PHE A 359 1.88 -6.36 -15.14
CA PHE A 359 1.18 -7.57 -14.69
C PHE A 359 1.21 -7.73 -13.16
N GLU A 360 2.40 -7.66 -12.55
CA GLU A 360 2.54 -7.76 -11.10
C GLU A 360 1.78 -6.66 -10.37
N ASN A 361 1.94 -5.40 -10.83
CA ASN A 361 1.23 -4.26 -10.23
C ASN A 361 -0.28 -4.41 -10.34
N ALA A 362 -0.79 -4.91 -11.46
CA ALA A 362 -2.21 -5.17 -11.65
C ALA A 362 -2.70 -6.34 -10.78
N ALA A 363 -1.90 -7.40 -10.64
CA ALA A 363 -2.24 -8.54 -9.81
C ALA A 363 -2.40 -8.14 -8.32
N PHE A 364 -1.46 -7.36 -7.79
CA PHE A 364 -1.56 -6.84 -6.42
C PHE A 364 -2.72 -5.86 -6.25
N THR A 365 -2.97 -5.01 -7.24
CA THR A 365 -4.13 -4.10 -7.24
C THR A 365 -5.44 -4.90 -7.25
N ALA A 366 -5.58 -5.89 -8.13
CA ALA A 366 -6.78 -6.72 -8.20
C ALA A 366 -6.99 -7.52 -6.91
N PHE A 367 -5.92 -8.10 -6.36
CA PHE A 367 -6.00 -8.87 -5.12
C PHE A 367 -6.50 -8.04 -3.95
N ILE A 368 -5.90 -6.85 -3.69
CA ILE A 368 -6.32 -6.04 -2.55
C ILE A 368 -7.76 -5.54 -2.69
N VAL A 369 -8.24 -5.31 -3.93
CA VAL A 369 -9.64 -4.96 -4.19
C VAL A 369 -10.56 -6.14 -3.92
N ILE A 370 -10.26 -7.32 -4.43
CA ILE A 370 -11.10 -8.51 -4.26
C ILE A 370 -11.17 -8.88 -2.78
N VAL A 371 -10.05 -8.89 -2.05
CA VAL A 371 -10.02 -9.20 -0.62
C VAL A 371 -10.83 -8.18 0.19
N THR A 372 -10.73 -6.91 -0.17
CA THR A 372 -11.49 -5.83 0.45
C THR A 372 -13.00 -6.01 0.23
N ARG A 373 -13.39 -6.40 -0.98
CA ARG A 373 -14.80 -6.70 -1.29
C ARG A 373 -15.29 -7.95 -0.57
N ALA A 374 -14.47 -8.99 -0.46
CA ALA A 374 -14.80 -10.18 0.33
C ALA A 374 -15.02 -9.84 1.82
N ILE A 375 -14.15 -8.99 2.40
CA ILE A 375 -14.30 -8.51 3.77
C ILE A 375 -15.64 -7.82 3.98
N LEU A 376 -16.03 -6.93 3.07
CA LEU A 376 -17.31 -6.19 3.16
C LEU A 376 -18.53 -7.09 2.97
N VAL A 377 -18.53 -7.91 1.93
CA VAL A 377 -19.70 -8.76 1.57
C VAL A 377 -19.93 -9.83 2.63
N PHE A 378 -18.86 -10.44 3.12
CA PHE A 378 -18.92 -11.48 4.13
C PHE A 378 -18.87 -10.94 5.58
N ASN A 379 -18.80 -9.62 5.74
CA ASN A 379 -18.68 -8.95 7.05
C ASN A 379 -17.59 -9.57 7.93
N LEU A 380 -16.38 -9.72 7.37
CA LEU A 380 -15.24 -10.32 8.05
C LEU A 380 -14.52 -9.30 8.93
N SER A 381 -13.86 -9.75 9.96
CA SER A 381 -13.00 -8.92 10.80
C SER A 381 -11.60 -9.50 10.86
N LEU A 382 -10.63 -8.76 10.33
CA LEU A 382 -9.21 -9.08 10.45
C LEU A 382 -8.55 -8.38 11.65
N LEU A 383 -9.30 -7.56 12.38
CA LEU A 383 -8.80 -6.70 13.45
C LEU A 383 -7.92 -7.46 14.43
N GLN A 384 -6.80 -6.84 14.75
CA GLN A 384 -5.86 -7.28 15.78
C GLN A 384 -5.30 -6.06 16.52
N PRO A 385 -4.72 -6.23 17.72
CA PRO A 385 -4.07 -5.15 18.45
C PRO A 385 -3.06 -4.40 17.57
N LEU A 386 -3.04 -3.07 17.63
CA LEU A 386 -2.08 -2.27 16.85
C LEU A 386 -0.63 -2.60 17.19
N SER A 387 -0.34 -2.97 18.44
CA SER A 387 0.97 -3.48 18.84
C SER A 387 1.43 -4.67 17.99
N LYS A 388 0.50 -5.57 17.61
CA LYS A 388 0.79 -6.70 16.71
C LYS A 388 0.93 -6.26 15.26
N VAL A 389 0.19 -5.24 14.81
CA VAL A 389 0.36 -4.65 13.48
C VAL A 389 1.74 -4.01 13.37
N ASP A 390 2.17 -3.26 14.39
CA ASP A 390 3.49 -2.62 14.42
C ASP A 390 4.61 -3.67 14.43
N GLU A 391 4.47 -4.75 15.23
CA GLU A 391 5.41 -5.86 15.21
C GLU A 391 5.48 -6.54 13.82
N ASN A 392 4.35 -6.71 13.15
CA ASN A 392 4.31 -7.22 11.79
C ASN A 392 4.98 -6.27 10.79
N MET A 393 4.85 -4.95 10.97
CA MET A 393 5.56 -3.96 10.15
C MET A 393 7.08 -4.12 10.31
N GLU A 394 7.57 -4.29 11.52
CA GLU A 394 9.00 -4.55 11.77
C GLU A 394 9.47 -5.85 11.11
N ARG A 395 8.72 -6.93 11.27
CA ARG A 395 9.01 -8.24 10.68
C ARG A 395 9.06 -8.20 9.16
N ALA A 396 8.19 -7.41 8.53
CA ALA A 396 8.13 -7.25 7.07
C ALA A 396 9.37 -6.56 6.49
N HIS A 397 10.17 -5.85 7.30
CA HIS A 397 11.44 -5.27 6.86
C HIS A 397 12.55 -6.30 6.65
N GLY A 398 12.44 -7.47 7.23
CA GLY A 398 13.46 -8.52 7.12
C GLY A 398 13.72 -8.95 5.68
N THR A 399 14.95 -9.42 5.41
CA THR A 399 15.27 -10.02 4.11
C THR A 399 14.46 -11.29 3.89
N ASP A 400 13.83 -11.39 2.72
CA ASP A 400 12.92 -12.49 2.35
C ASP A 400 11.79 -12.71 3.37
N ALA A 401 11.27 -11.62 3.97
CA ALA A 401 10.26 -11.70 5.02
C ALA A 401 9.01 -12.48 4.58
N ALA A 402 8.61 -12.37 3.31
CA ALA A 402 7.49 -13.14 2.76
C ALA A 402 7.66 -14.67 2.94
N GLN A 403 8.91 -15.17 2.98
CA GLN A 403 9.21 -16.60 3.10
C GLN A 403 9.69 -17.00 4.48
N LYS A 404 10.40 -16.11 5.18
CA LYS A 404 11.10 -16.44 6.42
C LYS A 404 10.39 -15.99 7.68
N ALA A 405 9.59 -14.91 7.59
CA ALA A 405 8.89 -14.36 8.75
C ALA A 405 7.56 -15.06 8.98
N LYS A 406 7.13 -14.99 10.24
CA LYS A 406 5.76 -15.25 10.63
C LYS A 406 5.13 -13.95 11.08
N PHE A 407 3.86 -13.79 10.77
CA PHE A 407 3.11 -12.58 11.08
C PHE A 407 1.97 -12.92 12.04
N TRP A 408 1.72 -12.07 13.00
CA TRP A 408 0.52 -12.15 13.80
C TRP A 408 -0.70 -12.02 12.91
N PHE A 409 -1.62 -12.95 13.02
CA PHE A 409 -2.89 -12.90 12.30
C PHE A 409 -4.04 -13.43 13.15
N ARG A 410 -5.26 -13.00 12.83
CA ARG A 410 -6.46 -13.42 13.56
C ARG A 410 -6.88 -14.81 13.10
N LYS A 411 -7.13 -15.72 14.06
CA LYS A 411 -7.57 -17.09 13.78
C LYS A 411 -8.98 -17.12 13.21
N HIS A 412 -9.89 -16.45 13.88
CA HIS A 412 -11.31 -16.44 13.55
C HIS A 412 -11.68 -15.08 13.01
N ILE A 413 -12.00 -15.03 11.71
CA ILE A 413 -12.30 -13.79 11.00
C ILE A 413 -13.79 -13.46 10.96
N LEU A 414 -14.63 -14.37 11.51
CA LEU A 414 -16.05 -14.11 11.69
C LEU A 414 -16.29 -13.29 12.97
N PRO A 415 -17.29 -12.40 12.98
CA PRO A 415 -17.73 -11.74 14.20
C PRO A 415 -18.12 -12.77 15.27
N GLU A 416 -18.19 -12.37 16.55
CA GLU A 416 -18.31 -13.20 17.75
C GLU A 416 -19.41 -14.28 17.78
N GLU A 417 -20.36 -14.26 16.85
CA GLU A 417 -21.40 -15.29 16.67
C GLU A 417 -20.84 -16.67 16.21
N ALA A 418 -19.52 -16.74 15.96
CA ALA A 418 -18.89 -17.90 15.33
C ALA A 418 -18.27 -18.92 16.30
N ASP A 419 -18.32 -18.71 17.61
CA ASP A 419 -17.77 -19.67 18.58
C ASP A 419 -18.40 -21.07 18.47
N ASP A 420 -19.68 -21.15 18.10
CA ASP A 420 -20.39 -22.42 17.86
C ASP A 420 -19.96 -23.11 16.55
N LEU A 421 -19.43 -22.34 15.58
CA LEU A 421 -19.04 -22.83 14.26
C LEU A 421 -17.85 -23.79 14.30
N ILE A 422 -16.90 -23.54 15.22
CA ILE A 422 -15.66 -24.32 15.29
C ILE A 422 -15.96 -25.75 15.79
N GLN A 423 -16.96 -25.91 16.64
CA GLN A 423 -17.39 -27.22 17.12
C GLN A 423 -18.05 -28.04 16.00
N ASP A 424 -18.78 -27.38 15.10
CA ASP A 424 -19.45 -28.04 13.96
C ASP A 424 -18.47 -28.43 12.84
N ILE A 425 -17.38 -27.69 12.65
CA ILE A 425 -16.44 -27.86 11.53
C ILE A 425 -15.37 -28.90 11.83
N CYS A 426 -14.94 -29.05 13.07
CA CYS A 426 -13.91 -29.99 13.50
C CYS A 426 -14.47 -30.96 14.56
N PRO A 427 -15.36 -31.89 14.18
CA PRO A 427 -15.87 -32.90 15.10
C PRO A 427 -14.73 -33.80 15.58
N GLY A 428 -14.39 -33.72 16.86
CA GLY A 428 -13.32 -34.50 17.47
C GLY A 428 -12.18 -33.67 18.09
N GLN A 429 -12.16 -32.38 17.90
CA GLN A 429 -11.33 -31.51 18.76
C GLN A 429 -12.05 -31.28 20.09
N THR A 430 -11.33 -31.47 21.17
CA THR A 430 -11.79 -31.13 22.53
C THR A 430 -12.32 -29.71 22.57
N PRO A 431 -13.44 -29.44 23.29
CA PRO A 431 -13.97 -28.09 23.41
C PRO A 431 -12.86 -27.12 23.80
N VAL A 432 -12.75 -26.03 23.03
CA VAL A 432 -11.74 -25.01 23.26
C VAL A 432 -11.89 -24.49 24.69
N THR A 433 -10.90 -24.74 25.56
CA THR A 433 -10.94 -24.27 26.94
C THR A 433 -11.01 -22.75 27.00
N PRO A 434 -11.52 -22.14 28.10
CA PRO A 434 -11.49 -20.68 28.27
C PRO A 434 -10.11 -20.06 28.06
N GLU A 435 -9.03 -20.80 28.33
CA GLU A 435 -7.64 -20.38 28.10
C GLU A 435 -7.26 -20.41 26.62
N GLN A 436 -7.81 -21.34 25.84
CA GLN A 436 -7.65 -21.36 24.38
C GLN A 436 -8.52 -20.30 23.68
N LYS A 437 -9.66 -19.90 24.27
CA LYS A 437 -10.46 -18.73 23.84
C LYS A 437 -9.71 -17.41 24.01
N SER A 438 -8.75 -17.33 24.94
CA SER A 438 -7.91 -16.14 25.14
C SER A 438 -6.91 -15.89 24.01
N CYS A 439 -6.65 -16.87 23.14
CA CYS A 439 -5.66 -16.75 22.07
C CYS A 439 -6.34 -16.55 20.71
N GLN A 440 -6.90 -15.36 20.49
CA GLN A 440 -7.55 -15.00 19.21
C GLN A 440 -6.55 -14.83 18.05
N PHE A 441 -5.28 -14.66 18.37
CA PHE A 441 -4.22 -14.35 17.41
C PHE A 441 -3.14 -15.42 17.45
N GLU A 442 -2.51 -15.64 16.29
CA GLU A 442 -1.45 -16.63 16.13
C GLU A 442 -0.43 -16.12 15.13
N GLU A 443 0.80 -16.60 15.24
CA GLU A 443 1.82 -16.38 14.22
C GLU A 443 1.63 -17.34 13.06
N MET A 444 1.40 -16.78 11.86
CA MET A 444 1.19 -17.52 10.63
C MET A 444 2.28 -17.18 9.60
N THR A 445 2.68 -18.14 8.81
CA THR A 445 3.50 -17.91 7.61
C THR A 445 2.68 -17.18 6.55
N MET A 446 3.34 -16.58 5.56
CA MET A 446 2.66 -15.93 4.45
C MET A 446 1.77 -16.91 3.67
N SER A 447 2.26 -18.13 3.44
CA SER A 447 1.48 -19.20 2.80
C SER A 447 0.22 -19.55 3.60
N GLU A 448 0.32 -19.67 4.93
CA GLU A 448 -0.86 -19.91 5.79
C GLU A 448 -1.86 -18.75 5.75
N ILE A 449 -1.40 -17.48 5.71
CA ILE A 449 -2.28 -16.32 5.60
C ILE A 449 -3.01 -16.33 4.24
N MET A 450 -2.32 -16.67 3.17
CA MET A 450 -2.91 -16.65 1.83
C MET A 450 -3.76 -17.87 1.52
N SER A 451 -3.29 -19.08 1.85
CA SER A 451 -3.93 -20.33 1.44
C SER A 451 -4.77 -20.98 2.53
N GLY A 452 -4.64 -20.56 3.78
CA GLY A 452 -5.37 -21.08 4.93
C GLY A 452 -4.49 -21.84 5.92
N LYS A 453 -5.00 -21.94 7.17
CA LYS A 453 -4.34 -22.66 8.25
C LYS A 453 -5.32 -23.52 9.01
N SER A 454 -5.09 -24.84 8.98
CA SER A 454 -5.95 -25.79 9.69
C SER A 454 -7.44 -25.62 9.33
N CYS A 455 -8.34 -26.05 10.22
CA CYS A 455 -9.78 -25.93 10.03
C CYS A 455 -10.40 -24.60 10.52
N TYR A 456 -9.60 -23.65 11.00
CA TYR A 456 -10.13 -22.43 11.61
C TYR A 456 -9.88 -21.14 10.81
N PHE A 457 -8.87 -21.12 9.96
CA PHE A 457 -8.58 -19.96 9.12
C PHE A 457 -8.60 -20.35 7.64
N PRO A 458 -9.54 -19.83 6.84
CA PRO A 458 -9.74 -20.27 5.46
C PRO A 458 -8.66 -19.78 4.49
N GLY A 459 -7.88 -18.75 4.85
CA GLY A 459 -6.97 -18.07 3.94
C GLY A 459 -7.64 -16.98 3.12
N LEU A 460 -6.86 -15.98 2.73
CA LEU A 460 -7.37 -14.82 1.98
C LEU A 460 -7.72 -15.18 0.52
N LEU A 461 -6.95 -16.06 -0.13
CA LEU A 461 -7.21 -16.48 -1.52
C LEU A 461 -8.51 -17.31 -1.64
N PRO A 462 -8.79 -18.32 -0.80
CA PRO A 462 -10.08 -18.99 -0.80
C PRO A 462 -11.27 -18.04 -0.61
N LEU A 463 -11.12 -16.99 0.22
CA LEU A 463 -12.15 -15.95 0.38
C LEU A 463 -12.33 -15.14 -0.90
N CYS A 464 -11.24 -14.79 -1.60
CA CYS A 464 -11.32 -14.11 -2.90
C CYS A 464 -12.08 -14.95 -3.92
N TYR A 465 -11.80 -16.24 -4.05
CA TYR A 465 -12.51 -17.13 -4.96
C TYR A 465 -13.98 -17.30 -4.57
N ALA A 466 -14.28 -17.43 -3.28
CA ALA A 466 -15.65 -17.52 -2.80
C ALA A 466 -16.44 -16.25 -3.11
N TYR A 467 -15.79 -15.08 -3.00
CA TYR A 467 -16.38 -13.80 -3.37
C TYR A 467 -16.69 -13.74 -4.88
N LEU A 468 -15.74 -14.14 -5.74
CA LEU A 468 -15.94 -14.16 -7.19
C LEU A 468 -17.06 -15.15 -7.60
N GLU A 469 -17.16 -16.30 -6.91
CA GLU A 469 -18.27 -17.26 -7.08
C GLU A 469 -19.61 -16.63 -6.63
N HIS A 470 -19.63 -15.96 -5.49
CA HIS A 470 -20.83 -15.33 -4.92
C HIS A 470 -21.42 -14.25 -5.82
N ILE A 471 -20.61 -13.39 -6.39
CA ILE A 471 -21.08 -12.34 -7.31
C ILE A 471 -21.40 -12.88 -8.72
N GLY A 472 -21.14 -14.17 -8.98
CA GLY A 472 -21.34 -14.77 -10.31
C GLY A 472 -20.38 -14.16 -11.35
N CYS A 473 -19.11 -14.04 -11.02
CA CYS A 473 -18.10 -13.46 -11.91
C CYS A 473 -18.15 -14.12 -13.29
N ASP A 474 -18.18 -13.31 -14.34
CA ASP A 474 -18.18 -13.79 -15.72
C ASP A 474 -16.87 -14.52 -16.06
N GLU A 475 -16.94 -15.47 -17.00
CA GLU A 475 -15.83 -16.35 -17.33
C GLU A 475 -14.58 -15.60 -17.85
N VAL A 476 -14.76 -14.51 -18.60
CA VAL A 476 -13.65 -13.74 -19.18
C VAL A 476 -12.88 -13.01 -18.10
N SER A 477 -13.61 -12.27 -17.26
CA SER A 477 -13.02 -11.59 -16.09
C SER A 477 -12.40 -12.60 -15.13
N PHE A 478 -13.10 -13.71 -14.86
CA PHE A 478 -12.62 -14.76 -13.95
C PHE A 478 -11.27 -15.35 -14.38
N ARG A 479 -11.08 -15.68 -15.65
CA ARG A 479 -9.80 -16.21 -16.15
C ARG A 479 -8.63 -15.26 -15.87
N ARG A 480 -8.83 -13.96 -16.08
CA ARG A 480 -7.80 -12.95 -15.80
C ARG A 480 -7.53 -12.83 -14.30
N LEU A 481 -8.59 -12.71 -13.50
CA LEU A 481 -8.47 -12.58 -12.05
C LEU A 481 -7.88 -13.85 -11.41
N ASP A 482 -8.22 -15.03 -11.91
CA ASP A 482 -7.62 -16.31 -11.50
C ASP A 482 -6.10 -16.34 -11.75
N THR A 483 -5.64 -15.82 -12.91
CA THR A 483 -4.21 -15.68 -13.19
C THR A 483 -3.52 -14.80 -12.15
N TYR A 484 -4.11 -13.68 -11.78
CA TYR A 484 -3.57 -12.80 -10.73
C TYR A 484 -3.55 -13.48 -9.36
N LEU A 485 -4.63 -14.16 -8.98
CA LEU A 485 -4.70 -14.85 -7.68
C LEU A 485 -3.72 -16.03 -7.59
N LYS A 486 -3.49 -16.76 -8.67
CA LYS A 486 -2.47 -17.81 -8.75
C LYS A 486 -1.07 -17.24 -8.59
N PHE A 487 -0.76 -16.14 -9.28
CA PHE A 487 0.50 -15.42 -9.09
C PHE A 487 0.73 -15.01 -7.62
N ILE A 488 -0.28 -14.44 -6.96
CA ILE A 488 -0.20 -14.09 -5.52
C ILE A 488 0.07 -15.32 -4.66
N LYS A 489 -0.58 -16.46 -4.97
CA LYS A 489 -0.36 -17.73 -4.27
C LYS A 489 1.09 -18.17 -4.39
N GLU A 490 1.60 -18.25 -5.61
CA GLU A 490 2.97 -18.70 -5.89
C GLU A 490 4.02 -17.80 -5.24
N ARG A 491 3.77 -16.47 -5.21
CA ARG A 491 4.60 -15.51 -4.48
C ARG A 491 4.58 -15.75 -2.97
N ALA A 492 3.42 -16.05 -2.40
CA ALA A 492 3.27 -16.32 -0.97
C ALA A 492 3.87 -17.67 -0.54
N GLU A 493 3.83 -18.66 -1.42
CA GLU A 493 4.42 -20.00 -1.21
C GLU A 493 5.93 -20.04 -1.46
N GLY A 494 6.51 -18.97 -2.05
CA GLY A 494 7.93 -18.87 -2.35
C GLY A 494 8.37 -19.60 -3.62
N THR A 495 7.43 -20.07 -4.42
CA THR A 495 7.71 -20.61 -5.76
C THR A 495 8.21 -19.47 -6.67
N LEU A 496 7.69 -18.26 -6.47
CA LEU A 496 8.15 -17.04 -7.12
C LEU A 496 8.89 -16.14 -6.14
N MET A 497 10.00 -15.55 -6.59
CA MET A 497 10.78 -14.59 -5.82
C MET A 497 10.09 -13.22 -5.76
N THR A 498 10.28 -12.50 -4.66
CA THR A 498 10.03 -11.06 -4.65
C THR A 498 11.06 -10.33 -5.52
N PRO A 499 10.75 -9.14 -6.08
CA PRO A 499 11.76 -8.34 -6.78
C PRO A 499 13.00 -8.06 -5.92
N ALA A 500 12.84 -7.87 -4.61
CA ALA A 500 13.98 -7.67 -3.70
C ALA A 500 14.91 -8.89 -3.64
N ALA A 501 14.34 -10.08 -3.48
CA ALA A 501 15.12 -11.33 -3.47
C ALA A 501 15.84 -11.54 -4.81
N TRP A 502 15.15 -11.32 -5.93
CA TRP A 502 15.73 -11.45 -7.26
C TRP A 502 16.86 -10.45 -7.50
N MET A 503 16.66 -9.15 -7.21
CA MET A 503 17.69 -8.13 -7.39
C MET A 503 18.93 -8.42 -6.52
N ARG A 504 18.73 -8.86 -5.27
CA ARG A 504 19.84 -9.25 -4.39
C ARG A 504 20.60 -10.45 -4.98
N ASN A 505 19.89 -11.43 -5.51
CA ASN A 505 20.49 -12.59 -6.16
C ASN A 505 21.24 -12.18 -7.43
N PHE A 506 20.66 -11.30 -8.26
CA PHE A 506 21.32 -10.74 -9.44
C PHE A 506 22.66 -10.10 -9.09
N VAL A 507 22.70 -9.23 -8.08
CA VAL A 507 23.94 -8.58 -7.61
C VAL A 507 24.95 -9.63 -7.14
N ARG A 508 24.53 -10.58 -6.30
CA ARG A 508 25.43 -11.57 -5.68
C ARG A 508 26.01 -12.59 -6.67
N THR A 509 25.34 -12.79 -7.81
CA THR A 509 25.81 -13.67 -8.90
C THR A 509 26.52 -12.90 -10.03
N HIS A 510 26.54 -11.57 -9.98
CA HIS A 510 27.19 -10.75 -10.98
C HIS A 510 28.72 -10.97 -10.97
N PRO A 511 29.39 -11.11 -12.14
CA PRO A 511 30.83 -11.39 -12.20
C PRO A 511 31.70 -10.31 -11.54
N ASP A 512 31.27 -9.03 -11.56
CA ASP A 512 32.00 -7.92 -10.95
C ASP A 512 31.77 -7.79 -9.43
N TYR A 513 30.89 -8.59 -8.85
CA TYR A 513 30.57 -8.48 -7.42
C TYR A 513 31.67 -9.09 -6.54
N LYS A 514 32.20 -8.29 -5.61
CA LYS A 514 33.31 -8.65 -4.74
C LYS A 514 32.88 -9.30 -3.42
N LYS A 515 31.58 -9.52 -3.21
CA LYS A 515 31.00 -10.07 -1.96
C LYS A 515 31.19 -9.16 -0.73
N ASP A 516 31.30 -7.87 -0.96
CA ASP A 516 31.60 -6.82 0.02
C ASP A 516 30.38 -5.91 0.30
N SER A 517 29.20 -6.30 -0.16
CA SER A 517 27.94 -5.56 -0.08
C SER A 517 27.91 -4.27 -0.92
N VAL A 518 28.92 -4.03 -1.76
CA VAL A 518 28.98 -2.87 -2.66
C VAL A 518 28.34 -3.20 -4.00
N VAL A 519 27.41 -2.36 -4.44
CA VAL A 519 26.84 -2.39 -5.79
C VAL A 519 27.58 -1.34 -6.61
N SER A 520 28.53 -1.79 -7.45
CA SER A 520 29.33 -0.91 -8.31
C SER A 520 28.49 -0.31 -9.44
N GLU A 521 29.04 0.67 -10.15
CA GLU A 521 28.37 1.29 -11.31
C GLU A 521 28.05 0.28 -12.40
N SER A 522 28.97 -0.67 -12.70
CA SER A 522 28.74 -1.73 -13.69
C SER A 522 27.58 -2.64 -13.28
N ILE A 523 27.54 -3.07 -12.02
CA ILE A 523 26.47 -3.93 -11.49
C ILE A 523 25.13 -3.18 -11.51
N ALA A 524 25.11 -1.92 -11.07
CA ALA A 524 23.90 -1.11 -11.03
C ALA A 524 23.35 -0.84 -12.45
N PHE A 525 24.24 -0.57 -13.41
CA PHE A 525 23.87 -0.38 -14.81
C PHE A 525 23.19 -1.63 -15.36
N ASP A 526 23.83 -2.78 -15.24
CA ASP A 526 23.30 -4.05 -15.75
C ASP A 526 21.99 -4.44 -15.04
N LEU A 527 21.88 -4.20 -13.73
CA LEU A 527 20.65 -4.45 -12.96
C LEU A 527 19.50 -3.57 -13.43
N VAL A 528 19.71 -2.25 -13.59
CA VAL A 528 18.67 -1.31 -14.01
C VAL A 528 18.19 -1.64 -15.42
N HIS A 529 19.10 -1.99 -16.32
CA HIS A 529 18.74 -2.46 -17.66
C HIS A 529 17.98 -3.78 -17.63
N ALA A 530 18.40 -4.75 -16.83
CA ALA A 530 17.69 -6.01 -16.66
C ALA A 530 16.25 -5.79 -16.15
N CYS A 531 16.07 -4.95 -15.12
CA CYS A 531 14.76 -4.60 -14.59
C CYS A 531 13.88 -3.89 -15.65
N ASN A 532 14.46 -2.96 -16.41
CA ASN A 532 13.76 -2.29 -17.51
C ASN A 532 13.31 -3.29 -18.57
N ASP A 533 14.17 -4.21 -18.99
CA ASP A 533 13.86 -5.19 -20.01
C ASP A 533 12.82 -6.22 -19.56
N ILE A 534 12.82 -6.60 -18.29
CA ILE A 534 11.74 -7.40 -17.67
C ILE A 534 10.42 -6.63 -17.73
N GLY A 535 10.42 -5.37 -17.30
CA GLY A 535 9.23 -4.51 -17.32
C GLY A 535 8.66 -4.28 -18.71
N LEU A 536 9.50 -4.35 -19.75
CA LEU A 536 9.12 -4.23 -21.17
C LEU A 536 8.80 -5.58 -21.84
N GLY A 537 8.93 -6.70 -21.11
CA GLY A 537 8.79 -8.04 -21.70
C GLY A 537 9.86 -8.42 -22.71
N LYS A 538 11.02 -7.76 -22.69
CA LYS A 538 12.18 -8.06 -23.54
C LYS A 538 13.09 -9.13 -22.94
N ARG A 539 12.99 -9.33 -21.64
CA ARG A 539 13.73 -10.34 -20.89
C ARG A 539 12.75 -11.20 -20.11
N ASP A 540 12.79 -12.48 -20.36
CA ASP A 540 12.05 -13.46 -19.55
C ASP A 540 12.64 -13.54 -18.14
N CYS A 541 11.77 -13.65 -17.14
CA CYS A 541 12.15 -13.79 -15.74
C CYS A 541 11.17 -14.73 -15.02
N PRO A 542 11.25 -16.04 -15.27
CA PRO A 542 10.34 -17.02 -14.68
C PRO A 542 10.46 -17.09 -13.15
N GLU A 543 11.58 -16.67 -12.59
CA GLU A 543 11.79 -16.63 -11.14
C GLU A 543 10.87 -15.61 -10.43
N ILE A 544 10.44 -14.56 -11.13
CA ILE A 544 9.53 -13.53 -10.62
C ILE A 544 8.11 -13.76 -11.12
N LEU A 545 7.95 -14.12 -12.39
CA LEU A 545 6.67 -14.11 -13.12
C LEU A 545 6.05 -15.49 -13.30
N GLY A 546 6.84 -16.57 -13.14
CA GLY A 546 6.40 -17.92 -13.50
C GLY A 546 6.14 -18.08 -14.99
N GLU A 547 5.32 -19.04 -15.34
CA GLU A 547 4.81 -19.25 -16.70
C GLU A 547 3.52 -18.45 -16.89
N VAL A 548 3.62 -17.14 -17.08
CA VAL A 548 2.44 -16.29 -17.28
C VAL A 548 2.05 -16.29 -18.74
N PHE A 549 1.01 -17.04 -19.09
CA PHE A 549 0.31 -16.91 -20.38
C PHE A 549 -0.66 -15.72 -20.31
N ILE A 550 -0.32 -14.63 -20.98
CA ILE A 550 -1.19 -13.47 -21.12
C ILE A 550 -2.03 -13.69 -22.38
N ASP A 551 -3.24 -14.23 -22.22
CA ASP A 551 -4.22 -14.18 -23.29
C ASP A 551 -4.60 -12.72 -23.56
N PRO A 552 -4.53 -12.25 -24.82
CA PRO A 552 -5.05 -10.94 -25.17
C PRO A 552 -6.55 -10.91 -24.82
N ILE A 553 -6.95 -9.97 -23.99
CA ILE A 553 -8.38 -9.75 -23.72
C ILE A 553 -8.96 -9.17 -25.01
N THR A 554 -9.72 -9.97 -25.75
CA THR A 554 -10.57 -9.45 -26.82
C THR A 554 -11.83 -8.90 -26.19
N PRO A 555 -12.19 -7.63 -26.42
CA PRO A 555 -13.37 -7.00 -25.81
C PRO A 555 -14.68 -7.40 -26.50
N GLU A 556 -14.81 -8.64 -26.94
CA GLU A 556 -16.04 -9.15 -27.56
C GLU A 556 -16.92 -9.82 -26.51
N GLY A 557 -17.82 -9.05 -25.94
CA GLY A 557 -18.90 -9.54 -25.08
C GLY A 557 -19.29 -8.52 -23.99
N GLN A 558 -20.58 -8.20 -23.91
CA GLN A 558 -21.16 -7.42 -22.80
C GLN A 558 -21.30 -8.30 -21.54
N TYR A 559 -20.19 -8.73 -20.95
CA TYR A 559 -20.19 -9.52 -19.72
C TYR A 559 -19.60 -8.68 -18.58
N GLU A 560 -20.44 -7.83 -17.98
CA GLU A 560 -20.04 -6.98 -16.87
C GLU A 560 -20.75 -7.46 -15.59
N THR A 561 -20.05 -8.23 -14.78
CA THR A 561 -20.54 -8.59 -13.45
C THR A 561 -20.21 -7.45 -12.48
N PRO A 562 -21.22 -6.88 -11.78
CA PRO A 562 -20.96 -5.86 -10.75
C PRO A 562 -20.08 -6.42 -9.63
N LEU A 563 -19.10 -5.64 -9.19
CA LEU A 563 -18.27 -5.95 -8.02
C LEU A 563 -19.02 -5.83 -6.69
N TYR A 564 -20.29 -5.40 -6.72
CA TYR A 564 -21.15 -5.33 -5.56
C TYR A 564 -21.91 -6.64 -5.39
N GLY A 565 -21.52 -7.41 -4.38
CA GLY A 565 -22.36 -8.48 -3.86
C GLY A 565 -23.35 -7.94 -2.81
N GLU A 566 -24.52 -8.52 -2.69
CA GLU A 566 -25.37 -8.29 -1.52
C GLU A 566 -24.64 -8.77 -0.26
N ARG A 567 -24.72 -8.01 0.84
CA ARG A 567 -24.15 -8.45 2.11
C ARG A 567 -24.84 -9.74 2.52
N MET A 568 -24.07 -10.77 2.79
CA MET A 568 -24.58 -12.05 3.24
C MET A 568 -25.13 -11.96 4.67
N GLY A 569 -26.29 -12.60 4.89
CA GLY A 569 -26.81 -12.82 6.23
C GLY A 569 -25.92 -13.78 7.05
N PRO A 570 -26.05 -13.79 8.39
CA PRO A 570 -25.19 -14.61 9.26
C PRO A 570 -25.20 -16.11 8.91
N GLU A 571 -26.37 -16.71 8.65
CA GLU A 571 -26.52 -18.12 8.33
C GLU A 571 -25.92 -18.50 6.96
N GLU A 572 -26.15 -17.68 5.94
CA GLU A 572 -25.64 -17.90 4.59
C GLU A 572 -24.11 -17.81 4.57
N ARG A 573 -23.57 -16.80 5.23
CA ARG A 573 -22.13 -16.59 5.45
C ARG A 573 -21.51 -17.79 6.17
N ARG A 574 -22.15 -18.27 7.24
CA ARG A 574 -21.75 -19.46 7.99
C ARG A 574 -21.66 -20.68 7.09
N GLY A 575 -22.69 -20.93 6.27
CA GLY A 575 -22.71 -22.04 5.31
C GLY A 575 -21.58 -21.97 4.27
N LEU A 576 -21.27 -20.76 3.75
CA LEU A 576 -20.21 -20.54 2.79
C LEU A 576 -18.83 -20.80 3.40
N LEU A 577 -18.55 -20.24 4.57
CA LEU A 577 -17.27 -20.42 5.24
C LEU A 577 -17.02 -21.87 5.64
N ASN A 578 -18.05 -22.58 6.12
CA ASN A 578 -17.98 -24.01 6.33
C ASN A 578 -17.60 -24.78 5.07
N LYS A 579 -18.19 -24.42 3.93
CA LYS A 579 -17.87 -25.03 2.64
C LYS A 579 -16.42 -24.76 2.22
N ILE A 580 -15.92 -23.54 2.43
CA ILE A 580 -14.53 -23.16 2.09
C ILE A 580 -13.54 -23.93 2.98
N ILE A 581 -13.78 -23.95 4.29
CA ILE A 581 -12.90 -24.61 5.26
C ILE A 581 -12.87 -26.13 5.01
N ARG A 582 -14.02 -26.75 4.75
CA ARG A 582 -14.07 -28.20 4.40
C ARG A 582 -13.32 -28.49 3.11
N ARG A 583 -13.45 -27.68 2.06
CA ARG A 583 -12.67 -27.83 0.83
C ARG A 583 -11.16 -27.72 1.07
N ALA A 584 -10.74 -26.79 1.91
CA ALA A 584 -9.33 -26.64 2.28
C ALA A 584 -8.81 -27.84 3.09
N ALA A 585 -9.63 -28.42 3.97
CA ALA A 585 -9.28 -29.60 4.76
C ALA A 585 -9.21 -30.89 3.94
N ASP A 586 -10.09 -31.05 2.93
CA ASP A 586 -10.15 -32.21 2.05
C ASP A 586 -8.98 -32.29 1.04
N CYS A 587 -8.27 -31.19 0.83
CA CYS A 587 -7.20 -31.06 -0.17
C CYS A 587 -5.78 -31.14 0.42
N ASP A 588 -5.56 -31.77 1.60
CA ASP A 588 -4.24 -31.89 2.27
C ASP A 588 -3.46 -30.55 2.34
N GLY A 589 -4.17 -29.44 2.55
CA GLY A 589 -3.60 -28.09 2.61
C GLY A 589 -3.26 -27.48 1.25
N SER A 590 -3.51 -28.16 0.14
CA SER A 590 -3.39 -27.60 -1.21
C SER A 590 -4.75 -27.13 -1.71
N PHE A 591 -4.98 -25.82 -1.68
CA PHE A 591 -6.16 -25.21 -2.31
C PHE A 591 -6.01 -25.31 -3.83
N SER A 592 -6.91 -26.03 -4.49
CA SER A 592 -7.07 -25.97 -5.94
C SER A 592 -8.20 -25.00 -6.30
N ALA A 593 -7.89 -24.04 -7.21
CA ALA A 593 -8.89 -23.13 -7.72
C ALA A 593 -10.11 -23.88 -8.27
N PRO A 594 -11.34 -23.37 -8.09
CA PRO A 594 -12.52 -23.96 -8.71
C PRO A 594 -12.32 -24.05 -10.23
N SER A 595 -12.61 -25.20 -10.83
CA SER A 595 -12.59 -25.30 -12.29
C SER A 595 -13.67 -24.40 -12.87
N SER A 596 -13.41 -23.77 -14.02
CA SER A 596 -14.37 -22.94 -14.76
C SER A 596 -15.70 -23.67 -15.08
N ALA A 597 -15.70 -25.00 -15.02
CA ALA A 597 -16.90 -25.83 -15.16
C ALA A 597 -17.87 -25.74 -13.96
N GLY A 598 -17.44 -25.22 -12.79
CA GLY A 598 -18.27 -25.04 -11.59
C GLY A 598 -19.06 -23.73 -11.57
N LEU A 599 -18.74 -22.79 -12.42
CA LEU A 599 -19.48 -21.55 -12.60
C LEU A 599 -20.78 -21.88 -13.37
N ARG A 600 -21.87 -22.11 -12.63
CA ARG A 600 -23.18 -22.36 -13.24
C ARG A 600 -23.58 -21.16 -14.07
N ARG A 601 -23.93 -21.39 -15.36
CA ARG A 601 -24.71 -20.46 -16.16
C ARG A 601 -26.02 -20.18 -15.41
N GLN A 602 -26.10 -19.04 -14.72
CA GLN A 602 -27.40 -18.52 -14.35
C GLN A 602 -28.14 -18.18 -15.65
N SER A 603 -29.33 -18.74 -15.82
CA SER A 603 -30.10 -18.51 -17.02
C SER A 603 -30.45 -17.01 -17.10
N SER A 604 -30.33 -16.45 -18.29
CA SER A 604 -30.64 -15.04 -18.60
C SER A 604 -31.98 -14.53 -18.06
N GLY A 605 -32.92 -15.44 -17.79
CA GLY A 605 -34.24 -15.10 -17.25
C GLY A 605 -34.25 -14.73 -15.75
N GLU A 606 -33.29 -15.17 -14.93
CA GLU A 606 -33.21 -14.76 -13.52
C GLU A 606 -32.51 -13.41 -13.35
N ILE A 607 -31.59 -13.09 -14.25
CA ILE A 607 -30.90 -11.79 -14.26
C ILE A 607 -31.86 -10.67 -14.66
N GLU A 608 -32.71 -10.88 -15.70
CA GLU A 608 -33.74 -9.91 -16.10
C GLU A 608 -34.76 -9.67 -14.99
N LYS A 609 -35.14 -10.69 -14.23
CA LYS A 609 -36.09 -10.57 -13.13
C LYS A 609 -35.51 -9.81 -11.93
N LYS A 610 -34.20 -9.97 -11.62
CA LYS A 610 -33.50 -9.21 -10.58
C LYS A 610 -33.25 -7.76 -11.01
N MET A 611 -32.97 -7.48 -12.28
CA MET A 611 -32.82 -6.12 -12.80
C MET A 611 -34.13 -5.33 -12.86
N SER A 612 -35.27 -5.98 -13.17
CA SER A 612 -36.57 -5.35 -13.20
C SER A 612 -37.11 -4.90 -11.83
N MET A 613 -36.70 -5.57 -10.75
CA MET A 613 -37.08 -5.17 -9.37
C MET A 613 -36.20 -4.04 -8.78
N LYS A 614 -35.09 -3.69 -9.39
CA LYS A 614 -34.16 -2.64 -8.88
C LYS A 614 -34.32 -1.27 -9.54
N SER A 615 -35.23 -1.10 -10.53
CA SER A 615 -35.40 0.19 -11.20
C SER A 615 -36.13 1.27 -10.36
N GLU A 616 -36.58 0.94 -9.15
CA GLU A 616 -37.27 1.89 -8.26
C GLU A 616 -36.42 2.46 -7.11
N ARG A 617 -35.16 2.04 -6.99
CA ARG A 617 -34.20 2.68 -6.06
C ARG A 617 -33.19 3.48 -6.87
N GLY A 618 -33.03 4.76 -6.54
CA GLY A 618 -32.09 5.66 -7.19
C GLY A 618 -30.66 5.10 -7.23
N PRO A 619 -29.80 5.62 -8.11
CA PRO A 619 -28.48 5.04 -8.36
C PRO A 619 -27.63 5.11 -7.10
N ASP A 620 -27.43 3.97 -6.46
CA ASP A 620 -26.33 3.82 -5.48
C ASP A 620 -25.02 4.12 -6.20
N ALA A 621 -24.25 5.07 -5.68
CA ALA A 621 -23.03 5.52 -6.32
C ALA A 621 -22.04 4.35 -6.49
N PRO A 622 -21.43 4.20 -7.67
CA PRO A 622 -20.47 3.13 -7.90
C PRO A 622 -19.24 3.28 -6.99
N VAL A 623 -18.72 2.17 -6.46
CA VAL A 623 -17.36 2.17 -5.86
C VAL A 623 -16.38 2.49 -6.95
N VAL A 624 -15.69 3.57 -6.74
CA VAL A 624 -14.69 4.08 -7.65
C VAL A 624 -13.33 3.71 -7.07
N MET A 625 -12.51 3.08 -7.88
CA MET A 625 -11.16 2.69 -7.51
C MET A 625 -10.17 3.55 -8.28
N GLU A 626 -9.32 4.26 -7.56
CA GLU A 626 -8.20 5.01 -8.11
C GLU A 626 -6.91 4.30 -7.72
N VAL A 627 -6.13 3.88 -8.69
CA VAL A 627 -4.78 3.35 -8.47
C VAL A 627 -3.81 4.52 -8.58
N ILE A 628 -3.32 4.97 -7.44
CA ILE A 628 -2.41 6.11 -7.34
C ILE A 628 -1.01 5.58 -7.05
N THR A 629 -0.07 5.91 -7.91
CA THR A 629 1.35 5.95 -7.58
C THR A 629 1.63 7.38 -7.12
N GLU A 630 1.97 7.62 -5.88
CA GLU A 630 1.90 8.87 -5.11
C GLU A 630 1.99 10.20 -5.89
N GLY A 631 0.99 11.06 -5.70
CA GLY A 631 0.99 12.47 -6.03
C GLY A 631 -0.10 13.21 -5.27
N TYR A 632 0.23 14.39 -4.81
CA TYR A 632 -0.62 15.21 -3.95
C TYR A 632 -1.71 15.96 -4.73
N PRO A 633 -2.87 16.26 -4.09
CA PRO A 633 -3.86 17.15 -4.67
C PRO A 633 -3.26 18.55 -4.90
N ARG A 634 -3.82 19.24 -5.87
CA ARG A 634 -3.42 20.58 -6.33
C ARG A 634 -3.48 21.63 -5.24
#